data_cebaf2b4c2c2510cceac56d10ac8afe3
#
_entry.id   cebaf2b4c2c2510cceac56d10ac8afe3
#
_cell.length_a   1.000
_cell.length_b   1.000
_cell.length_c   1.000
_cell.angle_alpha   90.00
_cell.angle_beta   90.00
_cell.angle_gamma   90.00
#
_symmetry.space_group_name_H-M   'P 1'
#
loop_
_entity.id
_entity.type
_entity.pdbx_description
1 polymer ?
#
loop_
_entity_poly.entity_id
_entity_poly.type
_entity_poly.pdbx_seq_one_letter_code
_entity_poly.pdbx_strand_id
1 'polypeptide(L)'
;MKKMFSLIIVLVFISLMGIIFFQYVWIKQALQDKELQFEDNVNQVTVNVANELINQRAKMSPFDSRKNADLLFPLNAFPITIAHNFSRHEIRSLIQKQFEKSNIKAVDFEFAITTTSMIGDDLQSRNFYTAYKDSVNNLSVIYPLDPPGGSLAEGIAPQELLWIVVSQKNIVWKQMFWMLVAAVVFTCVIFAAFFITIKALLNQKKLSEIKSDFINNMTHEFKTPLATISLAVDAIKNEKVINDKGKMDYFSGIIKDENKRMNKQVETILQAALLDKQEVQLNVKPLHGQELVNAAINNIQLPLKEKNGVIETCFKASNDLILADEVHFINIINNLLDNAVKYSKDDLKIKVSTLNTGVSFRVKIEDNGIGMNKETLSRVFEKFYRAHTGNIHNVKGFGLGLSYVKSIVDAHHGKIKAESSPGKGSCFTLDFSLVRKHI
;
A
#
# COMPACT_ATOMS: atom_id res chain seq x y z
N MET A 1 22.08 9.48 -13.04
CA MET A 1 20.82 9.31 -12.28
C MET A 1 19.99 8.09 -12.70
N LYS A 2 19.71 7.84 -14.01
CA LYS A 2 18.91 6.65 -14.44
C LYS A 2 19.50 5.31 -13.97
N LYS A 3 20.83 5.12 -14.05
CA LYS A 3 21.51 3.88 -13.61
C LYS A 3 21.45 3.68 -12.09
N MET A 4 21.60 4.75 -11.28
CA MET A 4 21.50 4.65 -9.82
C MET A 4 20.09 4.27 -9.35
N PHE A 5 19.04 4.80 -9.99
CA PHE A 5 17.66 4.47 -9.66
C PHE A 5 17.34 2.98 -9.90
N SER A 6 17.76 2.44 -11.06
CA SER A 6 17.61 1.00 -11.34
C SER A 6 18.40 0.14 -10.36
N LEU A 7 19.60 0.58 -9.95
CA LEU A 7 20.41 -0.13 -8.97
C LEU A 7 19.72 -0.20 -7.60
N ILE A 8 19.12 0.91 -7.13
CA ILE A 8 18.39 0.95 -5.86
C ILE A 8 17.20 -0.04 -5.89
N ILE A 9 16.42 -0.06 -6.97
CA ILE A 9 15.29 -1.00 -7.10
C ILE A 9 15.79 -2.45 -7.02
N VAL A 10 16.87 -2.78 -7.72
CA VAL A 10 17.45 -4.13 -7.70
C VAL A 10 17.94 -4.51 -6.31
N LEU A 11 18.66 -3.61 -5.62
CA LEU A 11 19.15 -3.85 -4.25
C LEU A 11 18.01 -4.07 -3.26
N VAL A 12 16.94 -3.26 -3.35
CA VAL A 12 15.76 -3.42 -2.47
C VAL A 12 15.04 -4.73 -2.78
N PHE A 13 14.95 -5.14 -4.05
CA PHE A 13 14.36 -6.43 -4.43
C PHE A 13 15.19 -7.61 -3.89
N ILE A 14 16.53 -7.57 -4.01
CA ILE A 14 17.43 -8.60 -3.46
C ILE A 14 17.28 -8.67 -1.92
N SER A 15 17.20 -7.51 -1.24
CA SER A 15 16.99 -7.47 0.20
C SER A 15 15.65 -8.12 0.60
N LEU A 16 14.58 -7.85 -0.15
CA LEU A 16 13.26 -8.45 0.08
C LEU A 16 13.32 -9.98 -0.06
N MET A 17 13.95 -10.48 -1.13
CA MET A 17 14.15 -11.93 -1.34
C MET A 17 14.96 -12.56 -0.21
N GLY A 18 15.99 -11.86 0.28
CA GLY A 18 16.78 -12.30 1.43
C GLY A 18 15.95 -12.43 2.72
N ILE A 19 15.07 -11.47 3.00
CA ILE A 19 14.18 -11.51 4.16
C ILE A 19 13.20 -12.68 4.07
N ILE A 20 12.59 -12.92 2.91
CA ILE A 20 11.65 -14.04 2.70
C ILE A 20 12.37 -15.38 2.87
N PHE A 21 13.59 -15.50 2.31
CA PHE A 21 14.40 -16.70 2.47
C PHE A 21 14.76 -16.95 3.94
N PHE A 22 15.16 -15.91 4.65
CA PHE A 22 15.44 -16.02 6.09
C PHE A 22 14.21 -16.44 6.91
N GLN A 23 13.03 -15.87 6.61
CA GLN A 23 11.77 -16.28 7.25
C GLN A 23 11.44 -17.75 6.99
N TYR A 24 11.61 -18.22 5.74
CA TYR A 24 11.40 -19.63 5.41
C TYR A 24 12.32 -20.55 6.22
N VAL A 25 13.61 -20.25 6.29
CA VAL A 25 14.59 -21.02 7.07
C VAL A 25 14.22 -21.03 8.55
N TRP A 26 13.88 -19.86 9.10
CA TRP A 26 13.50 -19.71 10.49
C TRP A 26 12.23 -20.50 10.86
N ILE A 27 11.19 -20.43 10.03
CA ILE A 27 9.95 -21.22 10.23
C ILE A 27 10.24 -22.72 10.18
N LYS A 28 11.06 -23.17 9.21
CA LYS A 28 11.45 -24.58 9.11
C LYS A 28 12.17 -25.06 10.36
N GLN A 29 13.12 -24.27 10.87
CA GLN A 29 13.86 -24.60 12.08
C GLN A 29 12.95 -24.60 13.32
N ALA A 30 12.09 -23.60 13.47
CA ALA A 30 11.13 -23.57 14.58
C ALA A 30 10.16 -24.75 14.58
N LEU A 31 9.79 -25.29 13.40
CA LEU A 31 8.98 -26.51 13.29
C LEU A 31 9.76 -27.71 13.82
N GLN A 32 11.00 -27.91 13.39
CA GLN A 32 11.85 -29.01 13.84
C GLN A 32 12.09 -28.95 15.38
N ASP A 33 12.38 -27.78 15.90
CA ASP A 33 12.59 -27.59 17.35
C ASP A 33 11.31 -27.93 18.16
N LYS A 34 10.14 -27.59 17.61
CA LYS A 34 8.85 -27.94 18.26
C LYS A 34 8.54 -29.43 18.19
N GLU A 35 8.86 -30.08 17.09
CA GLU A 35 8.73 -31.53 16.96
C GLU A 35 9.63 -32.27 17.97
N LEU A 36 10.90 -31.92 18.07
CA LEU A 36 11.84 -32.48 19.03
C LEU A 36 11.39 -32.23 20.48
N GLN A 37 10.96 -31.00 20.80
CA GLN A 37 10.45 -30.69 22.14
C GLN A 37 9.21 -31.49 22.50
N PHE A 38 8.33 -31.74 21.52
CA PHE A 38 7.15 -32.58 21.72
C PHE A 38 7.54 -34.06 21.98
N GLU A 39 8.50 -34.57 21.21
CA GLU A 39 9.04 -35.92 21.40
C GLU A 39 9.66 -36.11 22.78
N ASP A 40 10.52 -35.18 23.22
CA ASP A 40 11.12 -35.21 24.55
C ASP A 40 10.09 -35.15 25.66
N ASN A 41 9.04 -34.36 25.52
CA ASN A 41 7.97 -34.29 26.50
C ASN A 41 7.17 -35.58 26.57
N VAL A 42 6.87 -36.23 25.43
CA VAL A 42 6.17 -37.53 25.40
C VAL A 42 7.04 -38.62 26.01
N ASN A 43 8.34 -38.65 25.72
CA ASN A 43 9.31 -39.53 26.34
C ASN A 43 9.31 -39.39 27.87
N GLN A 44 9.37 -38.16 28.37
CA GLN A 44 9.36 -37.88 29.81
C GLN A 44 8.05 -38.31 30.49
N VAL A 45 6.90 -38.07 29.83
CA VAL A 45 5.60 -38.55 30.30
C VAL A 45 5.58 -40.08 30.37
N THR A 46 6.09 -40.76 29.33
CA THR A 46 6.15 -42.24 29.28
C THR A 46 7.00 -42.77 30.41
N VAL A 47 8.17 -42.19 30.67
CA VAL A 47 9.03 -42.57 31.80
C VAL A 47 8.31 -42.39 33.15
N ASN A 48 7.64 -41.24 33.33
CA ASN A 48 6.91 -40.98 34.59
C ASN A 48 5.74 -41.95 34.81
N VAL A 49 5.00 -42.29 33.75
CA VAL A 49 3.94 -43.31 33.81
C VAL A 49 4.49 -44.66 34.13
N ALA A 50 5.57 -45.07 33.46
CA ALA A 50 6.23 -46.35 33.72
C ALA A 50 6.69 -46.45 35.17
N ASN A 51 7.38 -45.45 35.69
CA ASN A 51 7.84 -45.43 37.09
C ASN A 51 6.68 -45.50 38.08
N GLU A 52 5.57 -44.83 37.81
CA GLU A 52 4.38 -44.88 38.67
C GLU A 52 3.77 -46.28 38.66
N LEU A 53 3.64 -46.91 37.47
CA LEU A 53 3.15 -48.30 37.35
C LEU A 53 4.05 -49.30 38.05
N ILE A 54 5.37 -49.19 37.91
CA ILE A 54 6.37 -50.01 38.61
C ILE A 54 6.24 -49.86 40.13
N ASN A 55 6.12 -48.64 40.64
CA ASN A 55 5.98 -48.34 42.06
C ASN A 55 4.64 -48.90 42.63
N GLN A 56 3.55 -48.81 41.89
CA GLN A 56 2.26 -49.38 42.30
C GLN A 56 2.29 -50.91 42.28
N ARG A 57 2.93 -51.51 41.26
CA ARG A 57 3.18 -52.97 41.22
C ARG A 57 3.99 -53.43 42.44
N ALA A 58 5.05 -52.74 42.83
CA ALA A 58 5.87 -53.08 43.98
C ALA A 58 5.09 -53.08 45.31
N LYS A 59 4.12 -52.15 45.45
CA LYS A 59 3.24 -52.07 46.63
C LYS A 59 2.20 -53.19 46.69
N MET A 60 1.82 -53.76 45.56
CA MET A 60 0.83 -54.85 45.45
C MET A 60 1.45 -56.28 45.55
N SER A 61 2.79 -56.38 45.58
CA SER A 61 3.51 -57.65 45.62
C SER A 61 3.24 -58.37 46.92
N PRO A 62 2.78 -59.68 46.90
CA PRO A 62 2.50 -60.44 48.11
C PRO A 62 3.74 -60.77 48.94
N PHE A 63 4.94 -60.51 48.42
CA PHE A 63 6.22 -60.79 49.08
C PHE A 63 6.62 -59.79 50.18
N ASP A 64 5.92 -58.70 50.38
CA ASP A 64 6.28 -57.67 51.38
C ASP A 64 5.58 -57.91 52.73
N SER A 65 4.79 -58.94 52.87
CA SER A 65 4.24 -59.35 54.18
C SER A 65 5.24 -60.27 54.95
N ARG A 66 6.15 -59.64 55.69
CA ARG A 66 7.10 -60.24 56.64
C ARG A 66 6.40 -61.04 57.77
N LYS A 67 5.15 -61.40 57.60
CA LYS A 67 4.36 -62.11 58.71
C LYS A 67 4.00 -63.51 58.42
N ASN A 68 4.30 -64.13 57.28
CA ASN A 68 3.93 -65.58 57.05
C ASN A 68 5.12 -66.29 56.37
N ALA A 69 6.20 -66.51 57.15
CA ALA A 69 7.39 -67.25 56.68
C ALA A 69 7.20 -68.80 56.68
N ASP A 70 6.03 -69.33 56.97
CA ASP A 70 5.80 -70.77 57.17
C ASP A 70 4.78 -71.48 56.20
N LEU A 71 4.53 -70.87 55.02
CA LEU A 71 3.67 -71.55 54.08
C LEU A 71 4.43 -71.89 52.79
N LEU A 72 4.60 -73.15 52.58
CA LEU A 72 4.94 -73.84 51.32
C LEU A 72 4.49 -73.04 50.11
N PHE A 73 5.43 -72.81 49.19
CA PHE A 73 5.18 -72.13 47.88
C PHE A 73 3.85 -72.60 47.28
N PRO A 74 2.85 -71.74 47.11
CA PRO A 74 1.71 -72.10 46.31
C PRO A 74 2.19 -72.20 44.85
N LEU A 75 2.06 -73.39 44.28
CA LEU A 75 2.36 -73.77 42.90
C LEU A 75 1.65 -72.86 41.85
N ASN A 76 0.84 -71.90 42.28
CA ASN A 76 0.04 -70.99 41.48
C ASN A 76 0.44 -69.50 41.63
N ALA A 77 1.65 -69.18 42.15
CA ALA A 77 2.11 -67.80 42.14
C ALA A 77 2.58 -67.36 40.71
N PHE A 78 1.58 -67.13 39.86
CA PHE A 78 1.87 -66.48 38.60
C PHE A 78 2.52 -65.10 38.89
N PRO A 79 3.59 -64.74 38.18
CA PRO A 79 4.18 -63.46 38.37
C PRO A 79 3.15 -62.35 38.07
N ILE A 80 2.98 -61.45 39.02
CA ILE A 80 2.00 -60.39 38.95
C ILE A 80 2.40 -59.43 37.78
N THR A 81 1.66 -59.50 36.66
CA THR A 81 1.83 -58.60 35.52
C THR A 81 1.03 -57.35 35.73
N ILE A 82 1.52 -56.22 35.21
CA ILE A 82 0.80 -54.95 35.23
C ILE A 82 -0.47 -55.05 34.39
N ALA A 83 -0.39 -55.75 33.27
CA ALA A 83 -1.52 -55.98 32.38
C ALA A 83 -2.72 -56.70 33.09
N HIS A 84 -2.46 -57.54 34.08
CA HIS A 84 -3.52 -58.25 34.84
C HIS A 84 -4.10 -57.44 36.03
N ASN A 85 -3.27 -56.56 36.61
CA ASN A 85 -3.64 -55.81 37.83
C ASN A 85 -4.29 -54.48 37.60
N PHE A 86 -4.12 -53.88 36.42
CA PHE A 86 -4.67 -52.60 36.10
C PHE A 86 -5.72 -52.67 34.99
N SER A 87 -6.81 -51.93 35.17
CA SER A 87 -7.82 -51.79 34.13
C SER A 87 -7.34 -50.77 33.05
N ARG A 88 -7.89 -50.92 31.84
CA ARG A 88 -7.64 -49.94 30.75
C ARG A 88 -7.96 -48.52 31.17
N HIS A 89 -8.97 -48.32 31.99
CA HIS A 89 -9.41 -47.00 32.45
C HIS A 89 -8.39 -46.38 33.42
N GLU A 90 -7.83 -47.17 34.35
CA GLU A 90 -6.82 -46.70 35.30
C GLU A 90 -5.55 -46.27 34.59
N ILE A 91 -5.03 -47.07 33.66
CA ILE A 91 -3.84 -46.71 32.89
C ILE A 91 -4.10 -45.47 32.04
N ARG A 92 -5.26 -45.38 31.37
CA ARG A 92 -5.61 -44.21 30.59
C ARG A 92 -5.68 -42.94 31.45
N SER A 93 -6.28 -43.02 32.62
CA SER A 93 -6.37 -41.89 33.56
C SER A 93 -5.01 -41.46 34.08
N LEU A 94 -4.11 -42.43 34.34
CA LEU A 94 -2.75 -42.16 34.76
C LEU A 94 -1.94 -41.45 33.68
N ILE A 95 -2.00 -41.94 32.45
CA ILE A 95 -1.34 -41.32 31.30
C ILE A 95 -1.87 -39.92 31.09
N GLN A 96 -3.20 -39.72 31.10
CA GLN A 96 -3.83 -38.43 30.95
C GLN A 96 -3.37 -37.43 32.02
N LYS A 97 -3.32 -37.83 33.29
CA LYS A 97 -2.86 -37.03 34.42
C LYS A 97 -1.40 -36.58 34.24
N GLN A 98 -0.55 -37.48 33.73
CA GLN A 98 0.86 -37.13 33.48
C GLN A 98 1.03 -36.17 32.28
N PHE A 99 0.22 -36.30 31.22
CA PHE A 99 0.17 -35.32 30.13
C PHE A 99 -0.28 -33.93 30.61
N GLU A 100 -1.32 -33.89 31.46
CA GLU A 100 -1.81 -32.64 32.07
C GLU A 100 -0.73 -31.94 32.91
N LYS A 101 0.02 -32.71 33.73
CA LYS A 101 1.13 -32.21 34.54
C LYS A 101 2.25 -31.63 33.65
N SER A 102 2.51 -32.23 32.49
CA SER A 102 3.49 -31.78 31.53
C SER A 102 2.99 -30.62 30.63
N ASN A 103 1.83 -30.02 30.97
CA ASN A 103 1.19 -28.90 30.25
C ASN A 103 0.81 -29.24 28.80
N ILE A 104 0.71 -30.49 28.43
CA ILE A 104 0.24 -30.95 27.11
C ILE A 104 -1.26 -31.26 27.24
N LYS A 105 -2.09 -30.26 26.95
CA LYS A 105 -3.56 -30.38 27.05
C LYS A 105 -4.17 -30.97 25.78
N ALA A 106 -5.21 -31.79 25.95
CA ALA A 106 -6.02 -32.39 24.86
C ALA A 106 -5.21 -33.20 23.83
N VAL A 107 -4.44 -34.15 24.33
CA VAL A 107 -3.68 -35.10 23.51
C VAL A 107 -4.53 -36.35 23.24
N ASP A 108 -4.70 -36.69 21.96
CA ASP A 108 -5.20 -37.99 21.56
C ASP A 108 -4.07 -38.98 21.64
N PHE A 109 -4.19 -39.95 22.55
CA PHE A 109 -3.20 -41.00 22.72
C PHE A 109 -3.86 -42.37 22.81
N GLU A 110 -3.14 -43.38 22.34
CA GLU A 110 -3.45 -44.80 22.53
C GLU A 110 -2.27 -45.46 23.23
N PHE A 111 -2.52 -46.53 23.92
CA PHE A 111 -1.48 -47.22 24.67
C PHE A 111 -1.66 -48.73 24.61
N ALA A 112 -0.57 -49.47 24.83
CA ALA A 112 -0.57 -50.90 25.04
C ALA A 112 0.49 -51.29 26.07
N ILE A 113 0.23 -52.34 26.84
CA ILE A 113 1.21 -53.05 27.62
C ILE A 113 1.30 -54.45 27.01
N THR A 114 2.46 -54.78 26.47
CA THR A 114 2.73 -56.06 25.82
C THR A 114 3.76 -56.84 26.60
N THR A 115 3.60 -58.16 26.64
CA THR A 115 4.51 -59.07 27.32
C THR A 115 5.36 -59.80 26.32
N THR A 116 6.66 -59.93 26.56
CA THR A 116 7.60 -60.64 25.69
C THR A 116 7.56 -62.19 25.89
N SER A 117 6.88 -62.67 26.91
CA SER A 117 6.72 -64.11 27.16
C SER A 117 5.42 -64.63 26.59
N MET A 118 5.39 -65.93 26.18
CA MET A 118 4.23 -66.59 25.62
C MET A 118 3.05 -66.76 26.63
N ILE A 119 3.22 -66.27 27.86
CA ILE A 119 2.25 -66.46 28.98
C ILE A 119 1.94 -65.04 29.54
N GLY A 120 1.36 -64.18 28.78
CA GLY A 120 0.95 -62.89 29.29
C GLY A 120 -0.21 -62.28 28.48
N ASP A 121 -1.14 -61.65 29.20
CA ASP A 121 -2.26 -60.96 28.61
C ASP A 121 -1.79 -59.57 28.12
N ASP A 122 -2.01 -59.29 26.86
CA ASP A 122 -1.77 -57.95 26.32
C ASP A 122 -2.94 -57.04 26.72
N LEU A 123 -2.63 -55.92 27.32
CA LEU A 123 -3.60 -54.89 27.65
C LEU A 123 -3.44 -53.71 26.68
N GLN A 124 -4.41 -53.50 25.81
CA GLN A 124 -4.33 -52.42 24.81
C GLN A 124 -5.59 -51.58 24.75
N SER A 125 -5.43 -50.31 24.40
CA SER A 125 -6.53 -49.43 24.11
C SER A 125 -7.21 -49.78 22.77
N ARG A 126 -8.46 -49.35 22.58
CA ARG A 126 -9.31 -49.82 21.47
C ARG A 126 -8.73 -49.59 20.08
N ASN A 127 -8.06 -48.43 19.86
CA ASN A 127 -7.56 -48.05 18.57
C ASN A 127 -6.02 -48.11 18.48
N PHE A 128 -5.35 -48.75 19.44
CA PHE A 128 -3.89 -48.81 19.51
C PHE A 128 -3.26 -49.29 18.20
N TYR A 129 -3.74 -50.37 17.62
CA TYR A 129 -3.15 -50.96 16.43
C TYR A 129 -3.27 -50.07 15.19
N THR A 130 -4.37 -49.33 15.05
CA THR A 130 -4.56 -48.37 13.98
C THR A 130 -3.69 -47.16 14.17
N ALA A 131 -3.56 -46.64 15.37
CA ALA A 131 -2.66 -45.51 15.68
C ALA A 131 -1.19 -45.89 15.50
N TYR A 132 -0.79 -47.07 15.92
CA TYR A 132 0.58 -47.57 15.79
C TYR A 132 1.03 -47.73 14.32
N LYS A 133 0.11 -48.23 13.45
CA LYS A 133 0.40 -48.37 12.01
C LYS A 133 0.63 -47.01 11.29
N ASP A 134 0.02 -45.96 11.77
CA ASP A 134 0.18 -44.62 11.18
C ASP A 134 1.39 -43.90 11.80
N SER A 135 2.59 -44.41 11.51
CA SER A 135 3.85 -43.85 11.99
C SER A 135 4.20 -42.45 11.37
N VAL A 136 3.47 -42.05 10.34
CA VAL A 136 3.68 -40.72 9.69
C VAL A 136 3.05 -39.60 10.51
N ASN A 137 1.91 -39.87 11.13
CA ASN A 137 1.15 -38.84 11.87
C ASN A 137 1.26 -39.01 13.39
N ASN A 138 1.75 -40.16 13.87
CA ASN A 138 1.81 -40.50 15.27
C ASN A 138 3.24 -40.83 15.72
N LEU A 139 3.58 -40.30 16.88
CA LEU A 139 4.81 -40.65 17.59
C LEU A 139 4.54 -41.86 18.49
N SER A 140 5.36 -42.90 18.39
CA SER A 140 5.32 -44.07 19.27
C SER A 140 6.54 -44.09 20.18
N VAL A 141 6.30 -44.16 21.48
CA VAL A 141 7.35 -44.28 22.51
C VAL A 141 7.17 -45.61 23.26
N ILE A 142 8.30 -46.26 23.49
CA ILE A 142 8.35 -47.57 24.15
C ILE A 142 9.21 -47.43 25.40
N TYR A 143 8.72 -47.98 26.51
CA TYR A 143 9.49 -48.04 27.77
C TYR A 143 9.32 -49.38 28.48
N PRO A 144 10.43 -50.02 28.95
CA PRO A 144 10.35 -51.28 29.68
C PRO A 144 9.79 -51.06 31.09
N LEU A 145 8.93 -51.96 31.54
CA LEU A 145 8.34 -51.98 32.89
C LEU A 145 9.06 -53.00 33.79
N ASP A 146 10.40 -52.95 33.77
CA ASP A 146 11.21 -53.89 34.55
C ASP A 146 11.03 -53.66 36.05
N PRO A 147 11.01 -54.70 36.88
CA PRO A 147 10.98 -54.55 38.32
C PRO A 147 12.27 -53.85 38.82
N PRO A 148 12.20 -53.10 39.95
CA PRO A 148 13.37 -52.47 40.52
C PRO A 148 14.50 -53.46 40.76
N GLY A 149 15.73 -53.07 40.38
CA GLY A 149 16.91 -53.90 40.59
C GLY A 149 17.10 -54.30 42.07
N GLY A 150 17.45 -55.57 42.34
CA GLY A 150 17.58 -56.11 43.70
C GLY A 150 16.26 -56.54 44.33
N SER A 151 15.12 -56.49 43.60
CA SER A 151 13.83 -57.04 44.06
C SER A 151 13.80 -58.54 43.83
N LEU A 152 13.02 -59.31 44.67
CA LEU A 152 12.80 -60.77 44.51
C LEU A 152 12.11 -61.06 43.16
N ALA A 153 11.53 -60.13 42.54
CA ALA A 153 10.91 -60.21 41.20
C ALA A 153 11.89 -60.13 40.04
N GLU A 154 13.13 -59.72 40.26
CA GLU A 154 14.18 -59.62 39.26
C GLU A 154 14.50 -61.02 38.68
N GLY A 155 14.31 -61.20 37.40
CA GLY A 155 14.53 -62.47 36.71
C GLY A 155 13.36 -63.49 36.76
N ILE A 156 12.29 -63.23 37.53
CA ILE A 156 11.08 -64.14 37.61
C ILE A 156 9.91 -63.43 36.86
N ALA A 157 9.79 -62.11 36.93
CA ALA A 157 8.70 -61.38 36.27
C ALA A 157 8.90 -61.33 34.76
N PRO A 158 7.84 -61.55 33.99
CA PRO A 158 7.91 -61.39 32.54
C PRO A 158 8.24 -59.92 32.20
N GLN A 159 9.05 -59.71 31.16
CA GLN A 159 9.36 -58.38 30.65
C GLN A 159 8.10 -57.80 30.00
N GLU A 160 7.63 -56.70 30.54
CA GLU A 160 6.49 -55.93 30.01
C GLU A 160 7.00 -54.66 29.39
N LEU A 161 6.40 -54.23 28.26
CA LEU A 161 6.70 -53.03 27.54
C LEU A 161 5.48 -52.11 27.52
N LEU A 162 5.63 -50.90 28.00
CA LEU A 162 4.64 -49.84 27.84
C LEU A 162 4.86 -49.13 26.49
N TRP A 163 3.81 -49.11 25.70
CA TRP A 163 3.74 -48.39 24.45
C TRP A 163 2.79 -47.23 24.61
N ILE A 164 3.21 -46.02 24.25
CA ILE A 164 2.33 -44.86 24.15
C ILE A 164 2.45 -44.30 22.73
N VAL A 165 1.31 -44.20 22.04
CA VAL A 165 1.20 -43.66 20.69
C VAL A 165 0.42 -42.36 20.73
N VAL A 166 1.00 -41.26 20.26
CA VAL A 166 0.45 -39.93 20.40
C VAL A 166 0.36 -39.25 19.03
N SER A 167 -0.77 -38.59 18.74
CA SER A 167 -0.93 -37.82 17.52
C SER A 167 -0.10 -36.51 17.57
N GLN A 168 0.94 -36.46 16.76
CA GLN A 168 1.89 -35.34 16.74
C GLN A 168 1.42 -34.14 15.92
N LYS A 169 0.85 -34.42 14.75
CA LYS A 169 0.61 -33.40 13.69
C LYS A 169 -0.32 -32.28 14.14
N ASN A 170 -1.44 -32.59 14.75
CA ASN A 170 -2.44 -31.60 15.13
C ASN A 170 -1.98 -30.70 16.29
N ILE A 171 -1.12 -31.20 17.16
CA ILE A 171 -0.69 -30.50 18.37
C ILE A 171 0.38 -29.46 17.98
N VAL A 172 1.39 -29.84 17.22
CA VAL A 172 2.48 -28.97 16.77
C VAL A 172 1.91 -27.82 15.91
N TRP A 173 1.02 -28.13 14.96
CA TRP A 173 0.38 -27.09 14.13
C TRP A 173 -0.46 -26.11 14.94
N LYS A 174 -1.23 -26.54 15.92
CA LYS A 174 -1.99 -25.64 16.80
C LYS A 174 -1.09 -24.72 17.61
N GLN A 175 0.03 -25.23 18.13
CA GLN A 175 0.98 -24.41 18.90
C GLN A 175 1.67 -23.36 18.02
N MET A 176 1.93 -23.67 16.75
CA MET A 176 2.60 -22.79 15.81
C MET A 176 1.67 -21.82 15.09
N PHE A 177 0.35 -21.99 15.18
CA PHE A 177 -0.64 -21.21 14.41
C PHE A 177 -0.42 -19.69 14.52
N TRP A 178 -0.32 -19.18 15.73
CA TRP A 178 -0.12 -17.74 15.95
C TRP A 178 1.22 -17.22 15.42
N MET A 179 2.25 -18.02 15.48
CA MET A 179 3.55 -17.69 14.93
C MET A 179 3.50 -17.62 13.39
N LEU A 180 2.80 -18.55 12.75
CA LEU A 180 2.60 -18.55 11.30
C LEU A 180 1.76 -17.34 10.86
N VAL A 181 0.69 -17.02 11.60
CA VAL A 181 -0.12 -15.82 11.34
C VAL A 181 0.75 -14.57 11.46
N ALA A 182 1.55 -14.45 12.52
CA ALA A 182 2.46 -13.32 12.70
C ALA A 182 3.49 -13.19 11.56
N ALA A 183 4.05 -14.31 11.09
CA ALA A 183 4.98 -14.34 9.95
C ALA A 183 4.32 -13.85 8.66
N VAL A 184 3.08 -14.27 8.38
CA VAL A 184 2.30 -13.83 7.21
C VAL A 184 2.02 -12.32 7.30
N VAL A 185 1.53 -11.84 8.45
CA VAL A 185 1.26 -10.41 8.66
C VAL A 185 2.53 -9.58 8.46
N PHE A 186 3.65 -10.01 9.05
CA PHE A 186 4.94 -9.34 8.90
C PHE A 186 5.38 -9.27 7.43
N THR A 187 5.23 -10.36 6.69
CA THR A 187 5.50 -10.39 5.24
C THR A 187 4.63 -9.41 4.48
N CYS A 188 3.32 -9.35 4.76
CA CYS A 188 2.41 -8.39 4.15
C CYS A 188 2.80 -6.94 4.42
N VAL A 189 3.23 -6.61 5.65
CA VAL A 189 3.70 -5.27 6.03
C VAL A 189 4.95 -4.87 5.23
N ILE A 190 5.90 -5.80 5.07
CA ILE A 190 7.11 -5.55 4.27
C ILE A 190 6.75 -5.28 2.80
N PHE A 191 5.87 -6.09 2.21
CA PHE A 191 5.41 -5.87 0.83
C PHE A 191 4.71 -4.52 0.66
N ALA A 192 3.84 -4.15 1.60
CA ALA A 192 3.16 -2.86 1.58
C ALA A 192 4.15 -1.69 1.67
N ALA A 193 5.10 -1.75 2.60
CA ALA A 193 6.15 -0.74 2.74
C ALA A 193 7.01 -0.62 1.46
N PHE A 194 7.39 -1.76 0.86
CA PHE A 194 8.11 -1.80 -0.40
C PHE A 194 7.33 -1.14 -1.54
N PHE A 195 6.05 -1.50 -1.69
CA PHE A 195 5.19 -0.93 -2.73
C PHE A 195 5.04 0.60 -2.58
N ILE A 196 4.82 1.08 -1.35
CA ILE A 196 4.72 2.51 -1.05
C ILE A 196 6.03 3.22 -1.40
N THR A 197 7.18 2.65 -1.02
CA THR A 197 8.51 3.22 -1.29
C THR A 197 8.78 3.32 -2.80
N ILE A 198 8.52 2.26 -3.57
CA ILE A 198 8.69 2.28 -5.03
C ILE A 198 7.79 3.33 -5.67
N LYS A 199 6.52 3.40 -5.27
CA LYS A 199 5.58 4.41 -5.76
C LYS A 199 6.05 5.85 -5.46
N ALA A 200 6.54 6.08 -4.25
CA ALA A 200 7.08 7.38 -3.84
C ALA A 200 8.31 7.77 -4.68
N LEU A 201 9.26 6.85 -4.88
CA LEU A 201 10.45 7.07 -5.70
C LEU A 201 10.10 7.35 -7.17
N LEU A 202 9.14 6.62 -7.75
CA LEU A 202 8.68 6.87 -9.12
C LEU A 202 8.03 8.25 -9.26
N ASN A 203 7.20 8.64 -8.30
CA ASN A 203 6.58 9.96 -8.29
C ASN A 203 7.62 11.08 -8.13
N GLN A 204 8.60 10.91 -7.24
CA GLN A 204 9.69 11.88 -7.04
C GLN A 204 10.53 12.04 -8.32
N LYS A 205 10.84 10.93 -8.99
CA LYS A 205 11.56 10.97 -10.28
C LYS A 205 10.78 11.74 -11.33
N LYS A 206 9.47 11.45 -11.48
CA LYS A 206 8.58 12.14 -12.42
C LYS A 206 8.53 13.65 -12.14
N LEU A 207 8.42 14.04 -10.86
CA LEU A 207 8.42 15.44 -10.44
C LEU A 207 9.75 16.13 -10.75
N SER A 208 10.88 15.46 -10.55
CA SER A 208 12.21 15.96 -10.89
C SER A 208 12.38 16.19 -12.40
N GLU A 209 11.90 15.27 -13.24
CA GLU A 209 11.92 15.41 -14.70
C GLU A 209 11.07 16.61 -15.14
N ILE A 210 9.84 16.73 -14.65
CA ILE A 210 8.95 17.88 -14.93
C ILE A 210 9.58 19.20 -14.51
N LYS A 211 10.23 19.25 -13.32
CA LYS A 211 10.93 20.44 -12.84
C LYS A 211 12.12 20.82 -13.74
N SER A 212 12.87 19.85 -14.22
CA SER A 212 13.98 20.07 -15.15
C SER A 212 13.48 20.63 -16.49
N ASP A 213 12.42 20.04 -17.05
CA ASP A 213 11.81 20.51 -18.30
C ASP A 213 11.25 21.93 -18.15
N PHE A 214 10.66 22.27 -17.00
CA PHE A 214 10.21 23.60 -16.68
C PHE A 214 11.36 24.61 -16.70
N ILE A 215 12.49 24.32 -16.02
CA ILE A 215 13.66 25.20 -15.98
C ILE A 215 14.22 25.42 -17.39
N ASN A 216 14.32 24.36 -18.19
CA ASN A 216 14.79 24.45 -19.57
C ASN A 216 13.85 25.32 -20.42
N ASN A 217 12.54 25.12 -20.31
CA ASN A 217 11.55 25.93 -21.02
C ASN A 217 11.58 27.39 -20.58
N MET A 218 11.71 27.68 -19.27
CA MET A 218 11.89 29.04 -18.76
C MET A 218 13.11 29.75 -19.40
N THR A 219 14.24 29.03 -19.42
CA THR A 219 15.47 29.55 -19.99
C THR A 219 15.28 29.95 -21.46
N HIS A 220 14.61 29.10 -22.23
CA HIS A 220 14.29 29.36 -23.62
C HIS A 220 13.31 30.54 -23.81
N GLU A 221 12.23 30.57 -23.01
CA GLU A 221 11.21 31.64 -23.07
C GLU A 221 11.75 33.02 -22.65
N PHE A 222 12.76 33.09 -21.78
CA PHE A 222 13.45 34.36 -21.45
C PHE A 222 14.54 34.73 -22.43
N LYS A 223 15.22 33.76 -23.05
CA LYS A 223 16.30 34.04 -23.99
C LYS A 223 15.80 34.80 -25.23
N THR A 224 14.62 34.48 -25.73
CA THR A 224 14.04 35.11 -26.93
C THR A 224 13.75 36.60 -26.74
N PRO A 225 12.96 37.03 -25.70
CA PRO A 225 12.73 38.47 -25.50
C PRO A 225 14.01 39.24 -25.18
N LEU A 226 14.95 38.68 -24.44
CA LEU A 226 16.23 39.28 -24.14
C LEU A 226 17.05 39.54 -25.44
N ALA A 227 17.07 38.57 -26.36
CA ALA A 227 17.73 38.71 -27.64
C ALA A 227 17.05 39.82 -28.50
N THR A 228 15.71 39.85 -28.50
CA THR A 228 14.95 40.88 -29.20
C THR A 228 15.23 42.28 -28.64
N ILE A 229 15.25 42.42 -27.31
CA ILE A 229 15.61 43.70 -26.65
C ILE A 229 17.06 44.12 -27.03
N SER A 230 18.01 43.18 -26.97
CA SER A 230 19.41 43.45 -27.32
C SER A 230 19.53 43.93 -28.75
N LEU A 231 18.87 43.28 -29.71
CA LEU A 231 18.86 43.68 -31.12
C LEU A 231 18.24 45.10 -31.32
N ALA A 232 17.13 45.38 -30.60
CA ALA A 232 16.48 46.68 -30.68
C ALA A 232 17.38 47.77 -30.07
N VAL A 233 18.08 47.51 -28.98
CA VAL A 233 19.06 48.44 -28.39
C VAL A 233 20.23 48.68 -29.33
N ASP A 234 20.76 47.64 -29.99
CA ASP A 234 21.85 47.80 -30.95
C ASP A 234 21.38 48.55 -32.20
N ALA A 235 20.13 48.33 -32.64
CA ALA A 235 19.55 49.10 -33.73
C ALA A 235 19.42 50.62 -33.39
N ILE A 236 18.98 50.94 -32.17
CA ILE A 236 18.87 52.34 -31.68
C ILE A 236 20.21 53.03 -31.67
N LYS A 237 21.34 52.35 -31.46
CA LYS A 237 22.69 52.95 -31.50
C LYS A 237 23.18 53.30 -32.91
N ASN A 238 22.51 52.88 -33.96
CA ASN A 238 22.89 53.16 -35.32
C ASN A 238 22.51 54.59 -35.68
N GLU A 239 23.45 55.36 -36.25
CA GLU A 239 23.24 56.77 -36.66
C GLU A 239 22.02 56.99 -37.55
N LYS A 240 21.69 56.00 -38.43
CA LYS A 240 20.50 56.07 -39.31
C LYS A 240 19.17 55.90 -38.55
N VAL A 241 19.21 55.38 -37.35
CA VAL A 241 18.04 55.21 -36.50
C VAL A 241 17.93 56.35 -35.50
N ILE A 242 19.06 56.81 -34.93
CA ILE A 242 19.11 57.98 -34.02
C ILE A 242 18.50 59.22 -34.65
N ASN A 243 18.79 59.42 -35.93
CA ASN A 243 18.33 60.61 -36.67
C ASN A 243 16.91 60.44 -37.29
N ASP A 244 16.28 59.30 -37.10
CA ASP A 244 14.93 58.96 -37.59
C ASP A 244 13.97 58.72 -36.43
N LYS A 245 13.15 59.70 -36.08
CA LYS A 245 12.23 59.64 -34.97
C LYS A 245 11.23 58.42 -35.05
N GLY A 246 10.77 58.11 -36.27
CA GLY A 246 9.84 57.02 -36.49
C GLY A 246 10.48 55.67 -36.21
N LYS A 247 11.74 55.46 -36.60
CA LYS A 247 12.49 54.24 -36.28
C LYS A 247 12.87 54.18 -34.82
N MET A 248 13.20 55.27 -34.17
CA MET A 248 13.45 55.32 -32.73
C MET A 248 12.23 54.92 -31.93
N ASP A 249 11.05 55.47 -32.26
CA ASP A 249 9.78 55.12 -31.62
C ASP A 249 9.43 53.63 -31.84
N TYR A 250 9.67 53.09 -33.02
CA TYR A 250 9.44 51.68 -33.36
C TYR A 250 10.30 50.76 -32.51
N PHE A 251 11.62 50.94 -32.43
CA PHE A 251 12.50 50.07 -31.64
C PHE A 251 12.30 50.28 -30.13
N SER A 252 12.00 51.47 -29.66
CA SER A 252 11.62 51.75 -28.28
C SER A 252 10.31 51.05 -27.92
N GLY A 253 9.36 51.00 -28.85
CA GLY A 253 8.12 50.22 -28.73
C GLY A 253 8.37 48.72 -28.53
N ILE A 254 9.27 48.14 -29.34
CA ILE A 254 9.67 46.73 -29.21
C ILE A 254 10.23 46.42 -27.81
N ILE A 255 11.14 47.30 -27.32
CA ILE A 255 11.73 47.13 -25.99
C ILE A 255 10.64 47.14 -24.90
N LYS A 256 9.74 48.13 -24.99
CA LYS A 256 8.64 48.28 -24.03
C LYS A 256 7.69 47.08 -24.02
N ASP A 257 7.35 46.58 -25.20
CA ASP A 257 6.44 45.44 -25.35
C ASP A 257 7.07 44.15 -24.83
N GLU A 258 8.34 43.89 -25.15
CA GLU A 258 9.05 42.70 -24.60
C GLU A 258 9.26 42.79 -23.08
N ASN A 259 9.53 44.00 -22.54
CA ASN A 259 9.63 44.22 -21.09
C ASN A 259 8.29 43.92 -20.39
N LYS A 260 7.15 44.43 -20.93
CA LYS A 260 5.81 44.13 -20.41
C LYS A 260 5.50 42.66 -20.44
N ARG A 261 5.90 41.97 -21.51
CA ARG A 261 5.74 40.52 -21.66
C ARG A 261 6.56 39.78 -20.64
N MET A 262 7.82 40.13 -20.42
CA MET A 262 8.67 39.49 -19.40
C MET A 262 8.13 39.69 -18.00
N ASN A 263 7.64 40.89 -17.65
CA ASN A 263 7.02 41.15 -16.36
C ASN A 263 5.79 40.24 -16.12
N LYS A 264 4.91 40.09 -17.13
CA LYS A 264 3.77 39.18 -17.05
C LYS A 264 4.21 37.69 -16.83
N GLN A 265 5.33 37.31 -17.45
CA GLN A 265 5.90 35.99 -17.27
C GLN A 265 6.41 35.75 -15.82
N VAL A 266 7.15 36.75 -15.28
CA VAL A 266 7.64 36.71 -13.89
C VAL A 266 6.49 36.65 -12.89
N GLU A 267 5.45 37.46 -13.06
CA GLU A 267 4.25 37.44 -12.22
C GLU A 267 3.57 36.05 -12.23
N THR A 268 3.46 35.43 -13.40
CA THR A 268 2.88 34.10 -13.53
C THR A 268 3.67 33.04 -12.73
N ILE A 269 5.01 33.17 -12.76
CA ILE A 269 5.90 32.26 -12.02
C ILE A 269 5.78 32.48 -10.50
N LEU A 270 5.76 33.77 -10.08
CA LEU A 270 5.61 34.13 -8.67
C LEU A 270 4.26 33.65 -8.10
N GLN A 271 3.17 33.86 -8.84
CA GLN A 271 1.85 33.35 -8.45
C GLN A 271 1.85 31.84 -8.29
N ALA A 272 2.48 31.10 -9.20
CA ALA A 272 2.59 29.65 -9.09
C ALA A 272 3.44 29.19 -7.88
N ALA A 273 4.48 29.94 -7.53
CA ALA A 273 5.31 29.67 -6.36
C ALA A 273 4.58 29.93 -5.03
N LEU A 274 3.76 30.98 -4.95
CA LEU A 274 2.93 31.31 -3.79
C LEU A 274 1.86 30.23 -3.57
N LEU A 275 1.28 29.69 -4.64
CA LEU A 275 0.33 28.58 -4.57
C LEU A 275 0.95 27.31 -3.99
N ASP A 276 2.26 27.07 -4.13
CA ASP A 276 2.95 25.92 -3.56
C ASP A 276 3.00 25.96 -2.03
N LYS A 277 3.05 27.15 -1.46
CA LYS A 277 3.09 27.35 0.00
C LYS A 277 1.72 27.35 0.67
N GLN A 278 0.62 27.14 -0.08
CA GLN A 278 -0.77 27.26 0.43
C GLN A 278 -1.06 28.64 1.08
N GLU A 279 -0.31 29.68 0.71
CA GLU A 279 -0.39 31.02 1.30
C GLU A 279 -1.34 31.95 0.54
N VAL A 280 -2.22 31.43 -0.33
CA VAL A 280 -3.16 32.29 -1.05
C VAL A 280 -4.25 32.75 -0.12
N GLN A 281 -4.13 33.97 0.36
CA GLN A 281 -5.20 34.66 1.05
C GLN A 281 -6.14 35.29 0.03
N LEU A 282 -7.33 34.68 -0.15
CA LEU A 282 -8.36 35.22 -1.03
C LEU A 282 -9.12 36.36 -0.33
N ASN A 283 -9.32 37.48 -1.03
CA ASN A 283 -10.21 38.54 -0.62
C ASN A 283 -11.62 38.28 -1.15
N VAL A 284 -12.32 37.33 -0.53
CA VAL A 284 -13.62 36.82 -0.98
C VAL A 284 -14.74 37.80 -0.66
N LYS A 285 -15.51 38.19 -1.68
CA LYS A 285 -16.66 39.10 -1.57
C LYS A 285 -17.87 38.53 -2.32
N PRO A 286 -19.10 38.92 -1.97
CA PRO A 286 -20.28 38.59 -2.78
C PRO A 286 -20.22 39.39 -4.11
N LEU A 287 -20.14 38.67 -5.26
CA LEU A 287 -19.98 39.25 -6.58
C LEU A 287 -20.90 38.55 -7.58
N HIS A 288 -21.29 39.27 -8.64
CA HIS A 288 -22.05 38.73 -9.75
C HIS A 288 -21.14 37.97 -10.72
N GLY A 289 -21.23 36.65 -10.75
CA GLY A 289 -20.34 35.81 -11.57
C GLY A 289 -20.43 36.06 -13.07
N GLN A 290 -21.61 36.44 -13.58
CA GLN A 290 -21.77 36.77 -15.04
C GLN A 290 -21.03 38.07 -15.39
N GLU A 291 -21.00 39.08 -14.52
CA GLU A 291 -20.26 40.32 -14.76
C GLU A 291 -18.75 40.05 -14.86
N LEU A 292 -18.23 39.17 -13.95
CA LEU A 292 -16.81 38.79 -13.97
C LEU A 292 -16.45 37.99 -15.23
N VAL A 293 -17.35 37.07 -15.66
CA VAL A 293 -17.16 36.33 -16.93
C VAL A 293 -17.13 37.30 -18.13
N ASN A 294 -18.05 38.30 -18.18
CA ASN A 294 -18.06 39.33 -19.22
C ASN A 294 -16.79 40.15 -19.23
N ALA A 295 -16.29 40.56 -18.05
CA ALA A 295 -15.03 41.30 -17.93
C ALA A 295 -13.85 40.50 -18.53
N ALA A 296 -13.77 39.20 -18.27
CA ALA A 296 -12.75 38.32 -18.85
C ALA A 296 -12.92 38.16 -20.39
N ILE A 297 -14.15 38.06 -20.89
CA ILE A 297 -14.44 37.99 -22.33
C ILE A 297 -13.96 39.27 -23.03
N ASN A 298 -14.16 40.42 -22.43
CA ASN A 298 -13.68 41.68 -22.98
C ASN A 298 -12.15 41.74 -23.10
N ASN A 299 -11.41 41.16 -22.18
CA ASN A 299 -9.95 41.10 -22.20
C ASN A 299 -9.39 40.29 -23.39
N ILE A 300 -10.15 39.36 -23.96
CA ILE A 300 -9.68 38.47 -25.02
C ILE A 300 -10.10 38.95 -26.43
N GLN A 301 -10.89 40.01 -26.55
CA GLN A 301 -11.44 40.49 -27.84
C GLN A 301 -10.34 40.78 -28.87
N LEU A 302 -9.20 41.37 -28.47
CA LEU A 302 -8.12 41.69 -29.40
C LEU A 302 -7.40 40.44 -29.92
N PRO A 303 -6.91 39.51 -29.07
CA PRO A 303 -6.36 38.22 -29.54
C PRO A 303 -7.33 37.38 -30.37
N LEU A 304 -8.62 37.45 -30.07
CA LEU A 304 -9.64 36.75 -30.81
C LEU A 304 -9.77 37.29 -32.25
N LYS A 305 -9.80 38.62 -32.41
CA LYS A 305 -9.84 39.30 -33.72
C LYS A 305 -8.61 39.01 -34.59
N GLU A 306 -7.43 38.96 -33.98
CA GLU A 306 -6.18 38.62 -34.68
C GLU A 306 -6.22 37.20 -35.29
N LYS A 307 -6.98 36.28 -34.71
CA LYS A 307 -7.18 34.92 -35.21
C LYS A 307 -8.48 34.72 -36.00
N ASN A 308 -9.21 35.77 -36.34
CA ASN A 308 -10.53 35.70 -36.97
C ASN A 308 -11.51 34.76 -36.19
N GLY A 309 -11.32 34.70 -34.86
CA GLY A 309 -12.10 33.83 -34.01
C GLY A 309 -13.47 34.41 -33.62
N VAL A 310 -14.40 33.57 -33.28
CA VAL A 310 -15.74 33.92 -32.80
C VAL A 310 -15.96 33.43 -31.39
N ILE A 311 -16.58 34.27 -30.54
CA ILE A 311 -17.02 33.88 -29.20
C ILE A 311 -18.54 33.97 -29.11
N GLU A 312 -19.16 32.88 -28.73
CA GLU A 312 -20.60 32.76 -28.46
C GLU A 312 -20.85 32.76 -26.95
N THR A 313 -21.75 33.62 -26.48
CA THR A 313 -22.14 33.69 -25.09
C THR A 313 -23.58 33.16 -24.88
N CYS A 314 -23.79 32.31 -23.88
CA CYS A 314 -25.08 31.75 -23.56
C CYS A 314 -25.31 31.78 -22.05
N PHE A 315 -25.75 32.93 -21.52
CA PHE A 315 -25.93 33.13 -20.10
C PHE A 315 -27.36 32.77 -19.67
N LYS A 316 -27.51 31.59 -19.03
CA LYS A 316 -28.79 31.04 -18.58
C LYS A 316 -28.91 30.95 -17.06
N ALA A 317 -27.90 31.40 -16.32
CA ALA A 317 -27.99 31.41 -14.86
C ALA A 317 -28.95 32.52 -14.38
N SER A 318 -29.98 32.13 -13.66
CA SER A 318 -30.96 33.05 -13.05
C SER A 318 -30.43 33.66 -11.76
N ASN A 319 -29.51 33.01 -11.08
CA ASN A 319 -28.79 33.48 -9.91
C ASN A 319 -27.30 33.28 -10.10
N ASP A 320 -26.53 34.35 -9.98
CA ASP A 320 -25.09 34.35 -10.24
C ASP A 320 -24.29 35.00 -9.09
N LEU A 321 -24.96 35.23 -7.94
CA LEU A 321 -24.28 35.77 -6.77
C LEU A 321 -23.42 34.72 -6.10
N ILE A 322 -22.11 34.88 -6.18
CA ILE A 322 -21.10 33.94 -5.65
C ILE A 322 -20.19 34.64 -4.64
N LEU A 323 -19.56 33.89 -3.74
CA LEU A 323 -18.46 34.37 -2.91
C LEU A 323 -17.16 34.14 -3.68
N ALA A 324 -16.53 35.19 -4.16
CA ALA A 324 -15.31 35.09 -4.96
C ALA A 324 -14.34 36.25 -4.71
N ASP A 325 -13.06 35.99 -5.00
CA ASP A 325 -12.06 37.05 -5.18
C ASP A 325 -12.12 37.49 -6.64
N GLU A 326 -12.41 38.75 -6.86
CA GLU A 326 -12.61 39.33 -8.19
C GLU A 326 -11.40 39.13 -9.13
N VAL A 327 -10.20 39.45 -8.65
CA VAL A 327 -8.98 39.38 -9.42
C VAL A 327 -8.67 37.93 -9.81
N HIS A 328 -8.73 37.06 -8.83
CA HIS A 328 -8.45 35.62 -9.05
C HIS A 328 -9.50 34.96 -9.92
N PHE A 329 -10.78 35.30 -9.77
CA PHE A 329 -11.86 34.74 -10.59
C PHE A 329 -11.70 35.16 -12.07
N ILE A 330 -11.46 36.45 -12.35
CA ILE A 330 -11.22 36.94 -13.71
C ILE A 330 -9.98 36.26 -14.30
N ASN A 331 -8.92 36.08 -13.51
CA ASN A 331 -7.71 35.41 -13.97
C ASN A 331 -7.94 33.89 -14.30
N ILE A 332 -8.82 33.20 -13.58
CA ILE A 332 -9.25 31.82 -13.91
C ILE A 332 -9.84 31.80 -15.33
N ILE A 333 -10.82 32.66 -15.57
CA ILE A 333 -11.53 32.73 -16.87
C ILE A 333 -10.55 33.13 -18.00
N ASN A 334 -9.73 34.16 -17.77
CA ASN A 334 -8.69 34.58 -18.74
C ASN A 334 -7.74 33.43 -19.10
N ASN A 335 -7.25 32.64 -18.11
CA ASN A 335 -6.37 31.49 -18.38
C ASN A 335 -7.03 30.44 -19.26
N LEU A 336 -8.32 30.16 -19.05
CA LEU A 336 -9.07 29.19 -19.85
C LEU A 336 -9.29 29.71 -21.28
N LEU A 337 -9.68 30.97 -21.42
CA LEU A 337 -9.87 31.64 -22.73
C LEU A 337 -8.53 31.79 -23.51
N ASP A 338 -7.45 32.18 -22.84
CA ASP A 338 -6.11 32.20 -23.43
C ASP A 338 -5.68 30.83 -23.95
N ASN A 339 -5.98 29.76 -23.21
CA ASN A 339 -5.73 28.37 -23.66
C ASN A 339 -6.57 28.02 -24.90
N ALA A 340 -7.84 28.40 -24.94
CA ALA A 340 -8.71 28.17 -26.07
C ALA A 340 -8.14 28.87 -27.35
N VAL A 341 -7.63 30.11 -27.22
CA VAL A 341 -6.98 30.82 -28.33
C VAL A 341 -5.65 30.17 -28.72
N LYS A 342 -4.81 29.80 -27.76
CA LYS A 342 -3.48 29.22 -28.03
C LYS A 342 -3.55 27.89 -28.75
N TYR A 343 -4.49 27.03 -28.37
CA TYR A 343 -4.63 25.66 -28.90
C TYR A 343 -5.70 25.56 -29.98
N SER A 344 -6.17 26.71 -30.51
CA SER A 344 -7.15 26.73 -31.60
C SER A 344 -6.52 26.31 -32.94
N LYS A 345 -7.43 25.90 -33.82
CA LYS A 345 -7.22 25.76 -35.25
C LYS A 345 -7.53 27.11 -35.96
N ASP A 346 -7.39 27.12 -37.28
CA ASP A 346 -7.62 28.34 -38.09
C ASP A 346 -9.05 28.92 -37.96
N ASP A 347 -10.03 28.12 -37.58
CA ASP A 347 -11.46 28.46 -37.42
C ASP A 347 -11.83 28.46 -35.93
N LEU A 348 -11.29 29.42 -35.18
CA LEU A 348 -11.48 29.47 -33.73
C LEU A 348 -12.91 29.79 -33.34
N LYS A 349 -13.55 28.88 -32.62
CA LYS A 349 -14.88 29.05 -32.01
C LYS A 349 -14.81 28.74 -30.52
N ILE A 350 -15.16 29.72 -29.71
CA ILE A 350 -15.26 29.60 -28.25
C ILE A 350 -16.72 29.80 -27.88
N LYS A 351 -17.24 28.92 -27.03
CA LYS A 351 -18.58 29.07 -26.45
C LYS A 351 -18.45 29.18 -24.93
N VAL A 352 -18.96 30.29 -24.38
CA VAL A 352 -19.03 30.51 -22.95
C VAL A 352 -20.48 30.48 -22.50
N SER A 353 -20.78 29.58 -21.58
CA SER A 353 -22.16 29.46 -21.06
C SER A 353 -22.18 29.46 -19.55
N THR A 354 -23.23 30.09 -18.99
CA THR A 354 -23.49 30.05 -17.55
C THR A 354 -24.86 29.45 -17.28
N LEU A 355 -24.95 28.65 -16.21
CA LEU A 355 -26.20 28.04 -15.76
C LEU A 355 -26.17 27.75 -14.26
N ASN A 356 -27.34 27.56 -13.66
CA ASN A 356 -27.42 27.08 -12.28
C ASN A 356 -27.55 25.56 -12.24
N THR A 357 -26.85 24.92 -11.33
CA THR A 357 -26.95 23.49 -11.07
C THR A 357 -27.16 23.28 -9.57
N GLY A 358 -28.42 23.16 -9.13
CA GLY A 358 -28.77 23.09 -7.73
C GLY A 358 -28.32 24.35 -6.98
N VAL A 359 -27.33 24.23 -6.09
CA VAL A 359 -26.79 25.32 -5.27
C VAL A 359 -25.54 25.96 -5.84
N SER A 360 -25.20 25.70 -7.11
CA SER A 360 -23.95 26.15 -7.73
C SER A 360 -24.21 27.01 -8.97
N PHE A 361 -23.40 28.03 -9.13
CA PHE A 361 -23.21 28.77 -10.37
C PHE A 361 -22.16 28.04 -11.21
N ARG A 362 -22.53 27.63 -12.41
CA ARG A 362 -21.68 26.88 -13.34
C ARG A 362 -21.28 27.74 -14.52
N VAL A 363 -19.99 27.75 -14.82
CA VAL A 363 -19.41 28.35 -16.03
C VAL A 363 -18.85 27.21 -16.88
N LYS A 364 -19.20 27.17 -18.17
CA LYS A 364 -18.60 26.27 -19.17
C LYS A 364 -17.91 27.06 -20.24
N ILE A 365 -16.70 26.67 -20.58
CA ILE A 365 -15.91 27.25 -21.67
C ILE A 365 -15.56 26.10 -22.61
N GLU A 366 -16.08 26.16 -23.82
CA GLU A 366 -15.92 25.13 -24.86
C GLU A 366 -15.12 25.74 -26.03
N ASP A 367 -14.13 25.02 -26.52
CA ASP A 367 -13.33 25.37 -27.71
C ASP A 367 -13.38 24.25 -28.76
N ASN A 368 -13.14 24.62 -30.02
CA ASN A 368 -13.02 23.69 -31.14
C ASN A 368 -11.56 23.38 -31.52
N GLY A 369 -10.63 23.53 -30.58
CA GLY A 369 -9.18 23.38 -30.78
C GLY A 369 -8.74 21.96 -31.09
N ILE A 370 -7.43 21.71 -30.89
CA ILE A 370 -6.80 20.40 -31.16
C ILE A 370 -7.27 19.28 -30.22
N GLY A 371 -7.82 19.65 -29.06
CA GLY A 371 -8.23 18.70 -28.03
C GLY A 371 -7.07 17.96 -27.38
N MET A 372 -7.41 17.02 -26.49
CA MET A 372 -6.46 16.27 -25.67
C MET A 372 -6.76 14.76 -25.71
N ASN A 373 -5.72 13.93 -25.68
CA ASN A 373 -5.85 12.50 -25.47
C ASN A 373 -6.07 12.19 -23.95
N LYS A 374 -6.44 10.95 -23.64
CA LYS A 374 -6.75 10.51 -22.25
C LYS A 374 -5.57 10.74 -21.28
N GLU A 375 -4.35 10.50 -21.73
CA GLU A 375 -3.15 10.70 -20.91
C GLU A 375 -2.95 12.17 -20.57
N THR A 376 -2.99 13.06 -21.57
CA THR A 376 -2.90 14.51 -21.40
C THR A 376 -4.03 15.02 -20.50
N LEU A 377 -5.27 14.57 -20.75
CA LEU A 377 -6.44 15.00 -19.99
C LEU A 377 -6.33 14.64 -18.49
N SER A 378 -5.78 13.47 -18.17
CA SER A 378 -5.58 13.05 -16.76
C SER A 378 -4.55 13.90 -16.02
N ARG A 379 -3.66 14.59 -16.75
CA ARG A 379 -2.52 15.33 -16.22
C ARG A 379 -2.59 16.84 -16.44
N VAL A 380 -3.62 17.32 -17.12
CA VAL A 380 -3.70 18.72 -17.60
C VAL A 380 -3.66 19.75 -16.48
N PHE A 381 -4.02 19.37 -15.25
CA PHE A 381 -3.95 20.20 -14.05
C PHE A 381 -2.67 19.99 -13.23
N GLU A 382 -1.76 19.07 -13.64
CA GLU A 382 -0.46 18.92 -12.98
C GLU A 382 0.40 20.16 -13.26
N LYS A 383 1.11 20.66 -12.23
CA LYS A 383 2.03 21.81 -12.38
C LYS A 383 3.14 21.47 -13.36
N PHE A 384 3.49 22.49 -14.20
CA PHE A 384 4.54 22.39 -15.21
C PHE A 384 4.28 21.37 -16.32
N TYR A 385 3.12 20.67 -16.28
CA TYR A 385 2.79 19.71 -17.31
C TYR A 385 2.46 20.37 -18.64
N ARG A 386 3.06 19.86 -19.70
CA ARG A 386 2.77 20.23 -21.09
C ARG A 386 2.65 18.95 -21.91
N ALA A 387 1.65 18.89 -22.79
CA ALA A 387 1.55 17.78 -23.73
C ALA A 387 2.73 17.83 -24.71
N HIS A 388 3.47 16.73 -24.81
CA HIS A 388 4.49 16.55 -25.86
C HIS A 388 3.77 16.25 -27.18
N THR A 389 3.42 17.28 -27.91
CA THR A 389 2.79 17.17 -29.24
C THR A 389 3.88 17.25 -30.30
N GLY A 390 4.74 16.21 -30.43
CA GLY A 390 5.70 16.05 -31.52
C GLY A 390 6.34 17.35 -32.02
N ASN A 391 6.04 17.79 -33.23
CA ASN A 391 6.61 18.96 -33.88
C ASN A 391 5.95 20.33 -33.53
N ILE A 392 4.98 20.40 -32.59
CA ILE A 392 4.34 21.66 -32.20
C ILE A 392 5.14 22.33 -31.05
N HIS A 393 6.40 22.64 -31.27
CA HIS A 393 7.21 23.47 -30.35
C HIS A 393 6.76 24.95 -30.29
N ASN A 394 5.75 25.36 -31.08
CA ASN A 394 5.37 26.78 -31.26
C ASN A 394 4.38 27.32 -30.22
N VAL A 395 3.82 26.54 -29.35
CA VAL A 395 2.88 27.05 -28.32
C VAL A 395 3.66 27.51 -27.10
N LYS A 396 3.84 28.81 -26.92
CA LYS A 396 4.57 29.44 -25.80
C LYS A 396 3.82 29.25 -24.46
N GLY A 397 4.57 28.93 -23.38
CA GLY A 397 4.00 28.90 -22.03
C GLY A 397 4.67 27.93 -21.06
N PHE A 398 4.51 28.17 -19.76
CA PHE A 398 5.22 27.46 -18.68
C PHE A 398 4.51 26.21 -18.14
N GLY A 399 3.28 25.92 -18.58
CA GLY A 399 2.47 24.82 -18.03
C GLY A 399 1.94 25.11 -16.62
N LEU A 400 1.78 26.38 -16.27
CA LEU A 400 1.31 26.83 -14.95
C LEU A 400 -0.17 27.28 -14.95
N GLY A 401 -0.74 27.65 -16.10
CA GLY A 401 -2.07 28.26 -16.18
C GLY A 401 -3.19 27.39 -15.66
N LEU A 402 -3.28 26.11 -16.10
CA LEU A 402 -4.34 25.21 -15.68
C LEU A 402 -4.16 24.70 -14.23
N SER A 403 -2.93 24.55 -13.76
CA SER A 403 -2.66 24.24 -12.36
C SER A 403 -3.04 25.41 -11.44
N TYR A 404 -2.79 26.64 -11.87
CA TYR A 404 -3.29 27.85 -11.19
C TYR A 404 -4.82 27.85 -11.12
N VAL A 405 -5.49 27.64 -12.24
CA VAL A 405 -6.96 27.55 -12.29
C VAL A 405 -7.48 26.54 -11.29
N LYS A 406 -6.91 25.33 -11.27
CA LYS A 406 -7.31 24.27 -10.32
C LYS A 406 -7.11 24.71 -8.87
N SER A 407 -5.96 25.27 -8.54
CA SER A 407 -5.64 25.68 -7.15
C SER A 407 -6.54 26.80 -6.67
N ILE A 408 -6.83 27.78 -7.50
CA ILE A 408 -7.71 28.91 -7.13
C ILE A 408 -9.19 28.46 -7.03
N VAL A 409 -9.66 27.59 -7.93
CA VAL A 409 -11.00 27.02 -7.86
C VAL A 409 -11.16 26.22 -6.56
N ASP A 410 -10.15 25.41 -6.19
CA ASP A 410 -10.16 24.66 -4.93
C ASP A 410 -10.14 25.60 -3.70
N ALA A 411 -9.35 26.68 -3.75
CA ALA A 411 -9.33 27.69 -2.68
C ALA A 411 -10.68 28.43 -2.50
N HIS A 412 -11.47 28.57 -3.59
CA HIS A 412 -12.85 29.05 -3.55
C HIS A 412 -13.87 27.95 -3.18
N HIS A 413 -13.42 26.77 -2.77
CA HIS A 413 -14.28 25.59 -2.51
C HIS A 413 -15.15 25.19 -3.71
N GLY A 414 -14.72 25.55 -4.92
CA GLY A 414 -15.36 25.20 -6.18
C GLY A 414 -14.93 23.85 -6.71
N LYS A 415 -15.44 23.51 -7.90
CA LYS A 415 -15.02 22.31 -8.64
C LYS A 415 -14.67 22.67 -10.08
N ILE A 416 -13.63 22.06 -10.62
CA ILE A 416 -13.28 22.13 -12.03
C ILE A 416 -13.25 20.75 -12.65
N LYS A 417 -13.79 20.63 -13.86
CA LYS A 417 -13.74 19.44 -14.71
C LYS A 417 -13.30 19.82 -16.11
N ALA A 418 -12.48 18.97 -16.71
CA ALA A 418 -12.10 19.08 -18.13
C ALA A 418 -12.59 17.84 -18.88
N GLU A 419 -13.15 18.07 -20.07
CA GLU A 419 -13.58 17.04 -21.02
C GLU A 419 -12.98 17.40 -22.38
N SER A 420 -12.33 16.44 -23.04
CA SER A 420 -11.68 16.69 -24.32
C SER A 420 -11.52 15.40 -25.12
N SER A 421 -11.45 15.55 -26.43
CA SER A 421 -11.11 14.49 -27.36
C SER A 421 -10.22 15.02 -28.48
N PRO A 422 -9.22 14.27 -28.95
CA PRO A 422 -8.33 14.72 -30.02
C PRO A 422 -9.13 15.16 -31.25
N GLY A 423 -8.82 16.35 -31.77
CA GLY A 423 -9.44 16.93 -32.94
C GLY A 423 -10.82 17.56 -32.75
N LYS A 424 -11.45 17.39 -31.55
CA LYS A 424 -12.82 17.90 -31.26
C LYS A 424 -12.84 19.10 -30.32
N GLY A 425 -11.67 19.53 -29.80
CA GLY A 425 -11.56 20.64 -28.85
C GLY A 425 -11.69 20.18 -27.40
N SER A 426 -11.88 21.14 -26.49
CA SER A 426 -11.96 20.91 -25.05
C SER A 426 -13.14 21.68 -24.43
N CYS A 427 -13.64 21.16 -23.31
CA CYS A 427 -14.67 21.79 -22.49
C CYS A 427 -14.19 21.83 -21.04
N PHE A 428 -14.08 23.03 -20.48
CA PHE A 428 -13.79 23.24 -19.07
C PHE A 428 -15.07 23.69 -18.35
N THR A 429 -15.43 22.99 -17.29
CA THR A 429 -16.59 23.25 -16.45
C THR A 429 -16.14 23.67 -15.06
N LEU A 430 -16.59 24.84 -14.61
CA LEU A 430 -16.30 25.40 -13.29
C LEU A 430 -17.61 25.48 -12.50
N ASP A 431 -17.62 25.05 -11.25
CA ASP A 431 -18.75 25.16 -10.34
C ASP A 431 -18.33 25.95 -9.10
N PHE A 432 -19.06 27.04 -8.80
CA PHE A 432 -18.91 27.85 -7.60
C PHE A 432 -20.18 27.84 -6.78
N SER A 433 -20.08 27.81 -5.46
CA SER A 433 -21.24 27.83 -4.57
C SER A 433 -21.95 29.18 -4.62
N LEU A 434 -23.27 29.16 -4.78
CA LEU A 434 -24.10 30.36 -4.68
C LEU A 434 -24.17 30.86 -3.23
N VAL A 435 -24.24 32.18 -3.07
CA VAL A 435 -24.56 32.80 -1.77
C VAL A 435 -25.96 32.39 -1.39
N ARG A 436 -26.11 31.70 -0.26
CA ARG A 436 -27.45 31.41 0.31
C ARG A 436 -28.07 32.73 0.76
N LYS A 437 -29.18 33.16 0.16
CA LYS A 437 -30.01 34.16 0.78
C LYS A 437 -30.54 33.57 2.11
N HIS A 438 -30.07 34.08 3.23
CA HIS A 438 -30.82 33.89 4.48
C HIS A 438 -32.14 34.59 4.27
N ILE A 439 -33.21 33.81 4.11
CA ILE A 439 -34.61 34.27 4.15
C ILE A 439 -34.94 34.52 5.63
#